data_d02a2045d6a716d3ef40308e1ae4d5fe
#
_entry.id   d02a2045d6a716d3ef40308e1ae4d5fe
#
_cell.length_a   1.000
_cell.length_b   1.000
_cell.length_c   1.000
_cell.angle_alpha   90.00
_cell.angle_beta   90.00
_cell.angle_gamma   90.00
#
_symmetry.space_group_name_H-M   'P 1'
#
loop_
_entity.id
_entity.type
_entity.pdbx_description
1 polymer ?
#
loop_
_entity_poly.entity_id
_entity_poly.type
_entity_poly.pdbx_seq_one_letter_code
_entity_poly.pdbx_strand_id
1 'polypeptide(L)'
;THLKVWYDALTIERDQLEAARQTIGTGKAFLLRGWVPAEVAQQVADKCRSLAPTCSVDITDPAEGDEPPVLLDNNRVNAPYESVVEGFALPAYRSVDPTVVMAPFYACLFGMMLSDAGYGLVMIVGILALIFLKKPAKKNARLLWVLFGGAVMTVVWGAAYNTWMGFTSPWGGLLDPMNDPMPVMMICLAVGVIHLYAGLGMAAYLNFKRGKPLDALYDQFSWIFALTGLGLYALCSGTLQTIGLGLTIFGVALLLLFGGREKKNPFARLLGGLSQIYGATSWISDILSYMRLFGMGLATGVMGQVIDMLVGMIFQNGPIGWILGSVLFVGAHAFSLGINALGAYVHACRLQYIEFFGKFFEEGGVAFRPLQRRTKYVSIRPETGSKDA
;
A
#
# COMPACT_ATOMS: atom_id res chain seq x y z
N THR A 1 4.71 -35.40 17.17
CA THR A 1 4.78 -34.27 18.15
C THR A 1 6.24 -33.99 18.50
N HIS A 2 7.07 -35.00 18.77
CA HIS A 2 8.49 -34.82 19.13
C HIS A 2 9.30 -34.10 18.07
N LEU A 3 9.13 -34.40 16.77
CA LEU A 3 9.83 -33.76 15.66
C LEU A 3 9.58 -32.22 15.61
N LYS A 4 8.39 -31.76 15.98
CA LYS A 4 8.03 -30.36 16.02
C LYS A 4 8.77 -29.63 17.15
N VAL A 5 8.87 -30.27 18.31
CA VAL A 5 9.61 -29.74 19.48
C VAL A 5 11.10 -29.64 19.15
N TRP A 6 11.66 -30.73 18.57
CA TRP A 6 13.07 -30.76 18.15
C TRP A 6 13.38 -29.68 17.10
N TYR A 7 12.49 -29.48 16.12
CA TYR A 7 12.67 -28.45 15.11
C TYR A 7 12.77 -27.06 15.75
N ASP A 8 11.85 -26.72 16.67
CA ASP A 8 11.85 -25.43 17.34
C ASP A 8 13.06 -25.28 18.27
N ALA A 9 13.47 -26.32 18.99
CA ALA A 9 14.67 -26.32 19.83
C ALA A 9 15.95 -26.06 19.02
N LEU A 10 16.16 -26.81 17.93
CA LEU A 10 17.31 -26.62 17.04
C LEU A 10 17.30 -25.26 16.33
N THR A 11 16.12 -24.72 16.03
CA THR A 11 16.00 -23.36 15.45
C THR A 11 16.46 -22.30 16.44
N ILE A 12 16.07 -22.42 17.72
CA ILE A 12 16.51 -21.51 18.79
C ILE A 12 18.03 -21.60 19.00
N GLU A 13 18.56 -22.81 19.05
CA GLU A 13 20.01 -23.05 19.21
C GLU A 13 20.79 -22.47 18.03
N ARG A 14 20.33 -22.73 16.80
CA ARG A 14 20.92 -22.12 15.61
C ARG A 14 20.96 -20.59 15.69
N ASP A 15 19.82 -19.96 16.04
CA ASP A 15 19.71 -18.51 16.10
C ASP A 15 20.61 -17.92 17.20
N GLN A 16 20.81 -18.63 18.31
CA GLN A 16 21.77 -18.28 19.38
C GLN A 16 23.22 -18.39 18.91
N LEU A 17 23.58 -19.46 18.21
CA LEU A 17 24.93 -19.65 17.65
C LEU A 17 25.24 -18.62 16.57
N GLU A 18 24.25 -18.25 15.74
CA GLU A 18 24.38 -17.23 14.72
C GLU A 18 24.61 -15.84 15.35
N ALA A 19 23.89 -15.50 16.42
CA ALA A 19 24.15 -14.29 17.19
C ALA A 19 25.53 -14.30 17.86
N ALA A 20 25.96 -15.44 18.41
CA ALA A 20 27.28 -15.59 19.00
C ALA A 20 28.42 -15.41 17.97
N ARG A 21 28.21 -15.81 16.72
CA ARG A 21 29.19 -15.58 15.63
C ARG A 21 29.40 -14.10 15.28
N GLN A 22 28.41 -13.24 15.56
CA GLN A 22 28.51 -11.81 15.32
C GLN A 22 29.26 -11.07 16.44
N THR A 23 29.64 -11.76 17.53
CA THR A 23 30.46 -11.18 18.60
C THR A 23 31.94 -11.20 18.23
N ILE A 24 32.64 -10.12 18.54
CA ILE A 24 34.12 -10.05 18.46
C ILE A 24 34.66 -10.44 19.83
N GLY A 25 35.35 -11.58 19.91
CA GLY A 25 35.85 -12.11 21.18
C GLY A 25 37.38 -12.26 21.25
N THR A 26 37.94 -12.04 22.44
CA THR A 26 39.37 -12.22 22.75
C THR A 26 39.62 -13.36 23.74
N GLY A 27 38.75 -14.33 23.88
CA GLY A 27 38.83 -15.44 24.83
C GLY A 27 38.55 -15.08 26.29
N LYS A 28 38.69 -13.81 26.71
CA LYS A 28 38.34 -13.32 28.07
C LYS A 28 37.25 -12.26 28.06
N ALA A 29 37.02 -11.59 26.93
CA ALA A 29 36.01 -10.59 26.76
C ALA A 29 35.41 -10.72 25.36
N PHE A 30 34.16 -10.28 25.22
CA PHE A 30 33.49 -10.20 23.92
C PHE A 30 32.80 -8.83 23.76
N LEU A 31 32.73 -8.36 22.52
CA LEU A 31 32.02 -7.18 22.13
C LEU A 31 30.83 -7.59 21.25
N LEU A 32 29.64 -7.17 21.63
CA LEU A 32 28.42 -7.32 20.83
C LEU A 32 27.94 -5.93 20.41
N ARG A 33 27.81 -5.70 19.12
CA ARG A 33 27.21 -4.49 18.57
C ARG A 33 25.85 -4.84 17.97
N GLY A 34 24.83 -4.03 18.29
CA GLY A 34 23.47 -4.28 17.79
C GLY A 34 22.62 -3.02 17.79
N TRP A 35 21.51 -3.09 17.12
CA TRP A 35 20.53 -2.00 17.03
C TRP A 35 19.37 -2.27 17.98
N VAL A 36 18.91 -1.24 18.68
CA VAL A 36 17.79 -1.29 19.62
C VAL A 36 16.90 -0.07 19.37
N PRO A 37 15.56 -0.21 19.40
CA PRO A 37 14.67 0.95 19.37
C PRO A 37 14.96 1.89 20.54
N ALA A 38 14.97 3.21 20.28
CA ALA A 38 15.35 4.23 21.26
C ALA A 38 14.47 4.15 22.54
N GLU A 39 13.20 3.85 22.40
CA GLU A 39 12.23 3.75 23.51
C GLU A 39 12.58 2.69 24.55
N VAL A 40 13.19 1.59 24.13
CA VAL A 40 13.56 0.47 25.00
C VAL A 40 15.05 0.35 25.27
N ALA A 41 15.88 1.24 24.71
CA ALA A 41 17.32 1.17 24.77
C ALA A 41 17.83 1.16 26.22
N GLN A 42 17.30 2.03 27.08
CA GLN A 42 17.67 2.10 28.48
C GLN A 42 17.28 0.84 29.26
N GLN A 43 16.07 0.30 29.00
CA GLN A 43 15.59 -0.93 29.62
C GLN A 43 16.44 -2.13 29.27
N VAL A 44 16.88 -2.21 28.01
CA VAL A 44 17.80 -3.27 27.54
C VAL A 44 19.16 -3.12 28.23
N ALA A 45 19.71 -1.90 28.33
CA ALA A 45 20.98 -1.64 29.00
C ALA A 45 20.93 -2.05 30.48
N ASP A 46 19.88 -1.67 31.19
CA ASP A 46 19.71 -2.01 32.61
C ASP A 46 19.54 -3.52 32.81
N LYS A 47 18.83 -4.18 31.87
CA LYS A 47 18.68 -5.63 31.89
C LYS A 47 20.02 -6.34 31.65
N CYS A 48 20.82 -5.87 30.70
CA CYS A 48 22.17 -6.41 30.45
C CYS A 48 23.07 -6.28 31.69
N ARG A 49 23.08 -5.12 32.34
CA ARG A 49 23.86 -4.88 33.58
C ARG A 49 23.38 -5.76 34.72
N SER A 50 22.06 -6.02 34.83
CA SER A 50 21.50 -6.90 35.87
C SER A 50 21.86 -8.38 35.67
N LEU A 51 22.01 -8.82 34.42
CA LEU A 51 22.35 -10.20 34.08
C LEU A 51 23.87 -10.46 34.16
N ALA A 52 24.67 -9.47 33.84
CA ALA A 52 26.13 -9.54 33.86
C ALA A 52 26.72 -8.25 34.46
N PRO A 53 27.06 -8.26 35.77
CA PRO A 53 27.58 -7.07 36.46
C PRO A 53 28.87 -6.50 35.87
N THR A 54 29.64 -7.31 35.12
CA THR A 54 30.85 -6.90 34.40
C THR A 54 30.59 -6.36 33.01
N CYS A 55 29.32 -6.29 32.59
CA CYS A 55 28.93 -5.78 31.27
C CYS A 55 28.93 -4.24 31.26
N SER A 56 29.68 -3.64 30.36
CA SER A 56 29.59 -2.23 30.02
C SER A 56 28.67 -2.07 28.80
N VAL A 57 27.69 -1.19 28.89
CA VAL A 57 26.75 -0.90 27.80
C VAL A 57 26.84 0.56 27.47
N ASP A 58 27.25 0.84 26.23
CA ASP A 58 27.27 2.18 25.64
C ASP A 58 26.12 2.31 24.62
N ILE A 59 25.32 3.37 24.77
CA ILE A 59 24.22 3.71 23.88
C ILE A 59 24.66 4.93 23.06
N THR A 60 24.72 4.77 21.74
CA THR A 60 25.10 5.84 20.82
C THR A 60 24.04 5.97 19.72
N ASP A 61 23.77 7.19 19.28
CA ASP A 61 22.91 7.42 18.13
C ASP A 61 23.60 6.99 16.82
N PRO A 62 22.82 6.59 15.79
CA PRO A 62 23.37 6.19 14.51
C PRO A 62 24.18 7.32 13.86
N ALA A 63 25.41 7.03 13.42
CA ALA A 63 26.24 7.96 12.67
C ALA A 63 25.65 8.24 11.26
N GLU A 64 26.13 9.29 10.58
CA GLU A 64 25.63 9.65 9.23
C GLU A 64 25.81 8.57 8.17
N GLY A 65 26.79 7.68 8.33
CA GLY A 65 27.06 6.56 7.42
C GLY A 65 26.45 5.22 7.83
N ASP A 66 25.79 5.15 8.98
CA ASP A 66 25.16 3.92 9.44
C ASP A 66 23.77 3.74 8.79
N GLU A 67 23.43 2.49 8.46
CA GLU A 67 22.15 2.07 7.94
C GLU A 67 21.43 1.18 8.99
N PRO A 68 20.80 1.76 10.02
CA PRO A 68 20.09 0.99 11.02
C PRO A 68 18.87 0.30 10.42
N PRO A 69 18.49 -0.87 10.94
CA PRO A 69 17.28 -1.56 10.48
C PRO A 69 16.03 -0.76 10.81
N VAL A 70 15.04 -0.83 9.93
CA VAL A 70 13.79 -0.09 10.02
C VAL A 70 12.73 -0.91 10.74
N LEU A 71 12.11 -0.31 11.72
CA LEU A 71 10.90 -0.79 12.39
C LEU A 71 9.77 0.17 12.07
N LEU A 72 8.75 -0.33 11.36
CA LEU A 72 7.53 0.43 11.10
C LEU A 72 6.64 0.38 12.36
N ASP A 73 6.17 1.52 12.81
CA ASP A 73 5.24 1.65 13.93
C ASP A 73 4.02 2.46 13.47
N ASN A 74 2.97 1.74 13.16
CA ASN A 74 1.73 2.30 12.65
C ASN A 74 0.55 2.02 13.58
N ASN A 75 -0.44 2.90 13.54
CA ASN A 75 -1.70 2.73 14.24
C ASN A 75 -2.38 1.41 13.86
N ARG A 76 -3.19 0.85 14.75
CA ARG A 76 -3.90 -0.44 14.55
C ARG A 76 -4.68 -0.54 13.23
N VAL A 77 -5.15 0.58 12.70
CA VAL A 77 -5.88 0.63 11.42
C VAL A 77 -4.94 0.52 10.23
N ASN A 78 -3.77 1.17 10.30
CA ASN A 78 -2.80 1.21 9.20
C ASN A 78 -1.80 0.05 9.26
N ALA A 79 -1.54 -0.53 10.43
CA ALA A 79 -0.60 -1.63 10.62
C ALA A 79 -0.81 -2.83 9.67
N PRO A 80 -2.03 -3.25 9.27
CA PRO A 80 -2.20 -4.29 8.27
C PRO A 80 -1.59 -3.94 6.91
N TYR A 81 -1.64 -2.66 6.51
CA TYR A 81 -1.14 -2.18 5.21
C TYR A 81 0.40 -2.15 5.12
N GLU A 82 1.11 -2.26 6.26
CA GLU A 82 2.55 -2.50 6.26
C GLU A 82 2.92 -3.74 5.43
N SER A 83 2.05 -4.76 5.41
CA SER A 83 2.27 -5.96 4.60
C SER A 83 2.31 -5.67 3.08
N VAL A 84 1.65 -4.62 2.63
CA VAL A 84 1.67 -4.17 1.24
C VAL A 84 2.97 -3.43 0.96
N VAL A 85 3.44 -2.57 1.89
CA VAL A 85 4.74 -1.89 1.79
C VAL A 85 5.88 -2.90 1.85
N GLU A 86 5.86 -3.85 2.81
CA GLU A 86 6.84 -4.94 2.92
C GLU A 86 6.88 -5.82 1.66
N GLY A 87 5.77 -5.92 0.94
CA GLY A 87 5.67 -6.67 -0.32
C GLY A 87 6.40 -6.01 -1.49
N PHE A 88 6.66 -4.72 -1.43
CA PHE A 88 7.45 -3.96 -2.39
C PHE A 88 8.90 -3.86 -1.91
N ALA A 89 9.15 -3.01 -0.92
CA ALA A 89 10.43 -2.82 -0.26
C ALA A 89 10.20 -2.08 1.07
N LEU A 90 11.17 -2.12 1.99
CA LEU A 90 11.15 -1.26 3.15
C LEU A 90 11.76 0.11 2.81
N PRO A 91 11.19 1.22 3.34
CA PRO A 91 11.74 2.54 3.14
C PRO A 91 13.13 2.64 3.79
N ALA A 92 14.02 3.45 3.21
CA ALA A 92 15.30 3.75 3.82
C ALA A 92 15.12 4.41 5.21
N TYR A 93 16.03 4.18 6.15
CA TYR A 93 15.92 4.63 7.54
C TYR A 93 15.59 6.13 7.68
N ARG A 94 16.15 6.98 6.81
CA ARG A 94 15.93 8.44 6.82
C ARG A 94 14.79 8.91 5.93
N SER A 95 14.05 7.98 5.32
CA SER A 95 12.90 8.27 4.48
C SER A 95 11.61 8.42 5.30
N VAL A 96 10.49 8.50 4.65
CA VAL A 96 9.16 8.63 5.26
C VAL A 96 8.37 7.35 5.05
N ASP A 97 7.63 6.92 6.08
CA ASP A 97 6.72 5.78 5.98
C ASP A 97 5.48 6.17 5.13
N PRO A 98 5.28 5.52 3.98
CA PRO A 98 4.15 5.79 3.11
C PRO A 98 2.83 5.21 3.62
N THR A 99 2.86 4.30 4.60
CA THR A 99 1.72 3.46 5.00
C THR A 99 0.49 4.28 5.37
N VAL A 100 0.66 5.38 6.10
CA VAL A 100 -0.45 6.22 6.57
C VAL A 100 -1.22 6.86 5.42
N VAL A 101 -0.50 7.36 4.41
CA VAL A 101 -1.10 8.00 3.24
C VAL A 101 -1.60 6.95 2.24
N MET A 102 -0.84 5.86 2.06
CA MET A 102 -1.18 4.79 1.14
C MET A 102 -2.46 4.04 1.53
N ALA A 103 -2.68 3.76 2.82
CA ALA A 103 -3.76 2.89 3.30
C ALA A 103 -5.17 3.32 2.81
N PRO A 104 -5.61 4.58 2.98
CA PRO A 104 -6.92 5.03 2.51
C PRO A 104 -7.04 4.98 0.98
N PHE A 105 -5.98 5.35 0.25
CA PHE A 105 -5.98 5.25 -1.20
C PHE A 105 -6.05 3.81 -1.67
N TYR A 106 -5.30 2.90 -1.04
CA TYR A 106 -5.35 1.48 -1.38
C TYR A 106 -6.76 0.91 -1.25
N ALA A 107 -7.41 1.16 -0.11
CA ALA A 107 -8.77 0.70 0.12
C ALA A 107 -9.77 1.30 -0.89
N CYS A 108 -9.65 2.59 -1.19
CA CYS A 108 -10.48 3.28 -2.17
C CYS A 108 -10.31 2.71 -3.58
N LEU A 109 -9.06 2.57 -4.05
CA LEU A 109 -8.76 2.05 -5.39
C LEU A 109 -9.20 0.60 -5.54
N PHE A 110 -8.99 -0.25 -4.51
CA PHE A 110 -9.48 -1.62 -4.50
C PHE A 110 -11.01 -1.65 -4.62
N GLY A 111 -11.70 -0.81 -3.84
CA GLY A 111 -13.16 -0.72 -3.87
C GLY A 111 -13.70 -0.28 -5.22
N MET A 112 -13.06 0.68 -5.88
CA MET A 112 -13.44 1.14 -7.22
C MET A 112 -13.26 0.06 -8.30
N MET A 113 -12.23 -0.78 -8.17
CA MET A 113 -11.97 -1.86 -9.13
C MET A 113 -12.95 -3.01 -9.00
N LEU A 114 -13.29 -3.40 -7.77
CA LEU A 114 -14.24 -4.49 -7.54
C LEU A 114 -15.69 -4.02 -7.68
N SER A 115 -16.00 -2.81 -7.27
CA SER A 115 -17.20 -1.97 -7.48
C SER A 115 -18.56 -2.69 -7.49
N ASP A 116 -18.73 -3.76 -6.70
CA ASP A 116 -19.97 -4.49 -6.54
C ASP A 116 -20.31 -4.66 -5.06
N ALA A 117 -21.43 -4.07 -4.63
CA ALA A 117 -21.83 -4.05 -3.23
C ALA A 117 -22.16 -5.46 -2.69
N GLY A 118 -22.74 -6.33 -3.51
CA GLY A 118 -23.03 -7.71 -3.14
C GLY A 118 -21.74 -8.50 -2.89
N TYR A 119 -20.78 -8.40 -3.79
CA TYR A 119 -19.46 -9.03 -3.60
C TYR A 119 -18.72 -8.45 -2.38
N GLY A 120 -18.82 -7.14 -2.16
CA GLY A 120 -18.25 -6.50 -0.98
C GLY A 120 -18.82 -7.06 0.33
N LEU A 121 -20.13 -7.21 0.43
CA LEU A 121 -20.78 -7.81 1.60
C LEU A 121 -20.37 -9.27 1.82
N VAL A 122 -20.36 -10.09 0.76
CA VAL A 122 -19.91 -11.49 0.83
C VAL A 122 -18.45 -11.56 1.33
N MET A 123 -17.57 -10.68 0.83
CA MET A 123 -16.19 -10.60 1.29
C MET A 123 -16.10 -10.21 2.77
N ILE A 124 -16.84 -9.20 3.23
CA ILE A 124 -16.86 -8.78 4.64
C ILE A 124 -17.22 -9.96 5.54
N VAL A 125 -18.34 -10.62 5.24
CA VAL A 125 -18.81 -11.77 6.02
C VAL A 125 -17.80 -12.92 5.98
N GLY A 126 -17.28 -13.24 4.80
CA GLY A 126 -16.29 -14.31 4.62
C GLY A 126 -14.98 -14.04 5.37
N ILE A 127 -14.44 -12.81 5.30
CA ILE A 127 -13.21 -12.43 5.98
C ILE A 127 -13.41 -12.45 7.51
N LEU A 128 -14.51 -11.90 8.02
CA LEU A 128 -14.81 -11.94 9.45
C LEU A 128 -14.97 -13.38 9.95
N ALA A 129 -15.68 -14.23 9.19
CA ALA A 129 -15.79 -15.65 9.53
C ALA A 129 -14.42 -16.34 9.57
N LEU A 130 -13.53 -16.06 8.61
CA LEU A 130 -12.17 -16.61 8.63
C LEU A 130 -11.35 -16.14 9.82
N ILE A 131 -11.43 -14.85 10.18
CA ILE A 131 -10.69 -14.28 11.31
C ILE A 131 -11.18 -14.88 12.63
N PHE A 132 -12.50 -14.95 12.85
CA PHE A 132 -13.06 -15.40 14.12
C PHE A 132 -13.03 -16.91 14.30
N LEU A 133 -13.28 -17.69 13.22
CA LEU A 133 -13.34 -19.16 13.30
C LEU A 133 -11.95 -19.81 13.24
N LYS A 134 -11.07 -19.34 12.33
CA LYS A 134 -9.76 -20.00 12.12
C LYS A 134 -8.61 -19.34 12.88
N LYS A 135 -8.78 -18.13 13.43
CA LYS A 135 -7.74 -17.36 14.16
C LYS A 135 -6.38 -17.46 13.45
N PRO A 136 -6.25 -16.95 12.23
CA PRO A 136 -5.05 -17.12 11.42
C PRO A 136 -3.82 -16.51 12.10
N ALA A 137 -2.62 -17.01 11.74
CA ALA A 137 -1.36 -16.45 12.20
C ALA A 137 -1.28 -14.94 11.88
N LYS A 138 -0.60 -14.15 12.73
CA LYS A 138 -0.54 -12.68 12.62
C LYS A 138 -0.24 -12.17 11.21
N LYS A 139 0.66 -12.83 10.47
CA LYS A 139 1.01 -12.47 9.10
C LYS A 139 -0.17 -12.59 8.13
N ASN A 140 -0.91 -13.68 8.21
CA ASN A 140 -2.09 -13.92 7.36
C ASN A 140 -3.27 -13.04 7.79
N ALA A 141 -3.36 -12.72 9.08
CA ALA A 141 -4.37 -11.79 9.58
C ALA A 141 -4.19 -10.37 9.02
N ARG A 142 -2.95 -9.89 8.84
CA ARG A 142 -2.70 -8.57 8.22
C ARG A 142 -3.30 -8.49 6.82
N LEU A 143 -3.05 -9.46 5.95
CA LEU A 143 -3.63 -9.48 4.60
C LEU A 143 -5.16 -9.50 4.61
N LEU A 144 -5.78 -10.28 5.52
CA LEU A 144 -7.24 -10.32 5.65
C LEU A 144 -7.81 -8.96 6.07
N TRP A 145 -7.12 -8.22 6.94
CA TRP A 145 -7.55 -6.87 7.33
C TRP A 145 -7.41 -5.85 6.18
N VAL A 146 -6.37 -5.98 5.34
CA VAL A 146 -6.24 -5.16 4.12
C VAL A 146 -7.42 -5.42 3.18
N LEU A 147 -7.73 -6.69 2.93
CA LEU A 147 -8.87 -7.08 2.10
C LEU A 147 -10.21 -6.65 2.72
N PHE A 148 -10.32 -6.66 4.05
CA PHE A 148 -11.50 -6.15 4.75
C PHE A 148 -11.72 -4.65 4.49
N GLY A 149 -10.67 -3.84 4.61
CA GLY A 149 -10.73 -2.41 4.28
C GLY A 149 -11.14 -2.17 2.81
N GLY A 150 -10.58 -2.95 1.89
CA GLY A 150 -10.99 -2.95 0.48
C GLY A 150 -12.44 -3.36 0.28
N ALA A 151 -12.92 -4.41 0.97
CA ALA A 151 -14.29 -4.88 0.89
C ALA A 151 -15.32 -3.84 1.38
N VAL A 152 -14.99 -3.10 2.46
CA VAL A 152 -15.83 -1.99 2.94
C VAL A 152 -15.98 -0.92 1.86
N MET A 153 -14.87 -0.52 1.23
CA MET A 153 -14.90 0.46 0.13
C MET A 153 -15.59 -0.10 -1.13
N THR A 154 -15.51 -1.40 -1.36
CA THR A 154 -16.27 -2.07 -2.44
C THR A 154 -17.77 -1.92 -2.24
N VAL A 155 -18.28 -2.05 -1.01
CA VAL A 155 -19.70 -1.82 -0.72
C VAL A 155 -20.08 -0.36 -1.01
N VAL A 156 -19.24 0.60 -0.61
CA VAL A 156 -19.50 2.02 -0.85
C VAL A 156 -19.57 2.34 -2.35
N TRP A 157 -18.56 1.92 -3.11
CA TRP A 157 -18.52 2.18 -4.56
C TRP A 157 -19.56 1.36 -5.32
N GLY A 158 -19.80 0.09 -4.93
CA GLY A 158 -20.83 -0.75 -5.52
C GLY A 158 -22.24 -0.18 -5.32
N ALA A 159 -22.52 0.39 -4.15
CA ALA A 159 -23.77 1.11 -3.89
C ALA A 159 -23.87 2.40 -4.74
N ALA A 160 -22.75 3.13 -4.92
CA ALA A 160 -22.73 4.32 -5.78
C ALA A 160 -22.95 3.98 -7.26
N TYR A 161 -22.42 2.84 -7.73
CA TYR A 161 -22.58 2.34 -9.10
C TYR A 161 -23.85 1.51 -9.31
N ASN A 162 -24.62 1.28 -8.25
CA ASN A 162 -25.85 0.47 -8.26
C ASN A 162 -25.65 -0.98 -8.76
N THR A 163 -24.52 -1.60 -8.44
CA THR A 163 -24.18 -2.98 -8.79
C THR A 163 -24.27 -3.89 -7.56
N TRP A 164 -25.12 -4.92 -7.64
CA TRP A 164 -25.41 -5.87 -6.57
C TRP A 164 -25.38 -7.30 -7.09
N MET A 165 -24.21 -7.89 -7.31
CA MET A 165 -24.04 -9.24 -7.87
C MET A 165 -24.78 -9.42 -9.22
N GLY A 166 -24.70 -8.41 -10.11
CA GLY A 166 -25.38 -8.40 -11.39
C GLY A 166 -26.78 -7.78 -11.37
N PHE A 167 -27.41 -7.66 -10.21
CA PHE A 167 -28.70 -6.97 -10.08
C PHE A 167 -28.52 -5.45 -9.93
N THR A 168 -29.52 -4.70 -10.38
CA THR A 168 -29.62 -3.25 -10.15
C THR A 168 -30.69 -2.98 -9.10
N SER A 169 -30.38 -2.11 -8.13
CA SER A 169 -31.36 -1.72 -7.11
C SER A 169 -32.43 -0.80 -7.69
N PRO A 170 -33.72 -0.96 -7.28
CA PRO A 170 -34.79 -0.07 -7.71
C PRO A 170 -34.62 1.39 -7.22
N TRP A 171 -33.74 1.65 -6.27
CA TRP A 171 -33.50 3.00 -5.74
C TRP A 171 -32.56 3.83 -6.62
N GLY A 172 -32.03 3.25 -7.71
CA GLY A 172 -31.06 3.90 -8.59
C GLY A 172 -29.69 4.05 -7.97
N GLY A 173 -28.68 4.27 -8.80
CA GLY A 173 -27.32 4.62 -8.40
C GLY A 173 -27.04 6.09 -8.63
N LEU A 174 -25.99 6.60 -8.00
CA LEU A 174 -25.47 7.94 -8.30
C LEU A 174 -24.80 7.97 -9.67
N LEU A 175 -24.26 6.84 -10.10
CA LEU A 175 -23.44 6.66 -11.30
C LEU A 175 -23.83 5.34 -11.96
N ASP A 176 -23.89 5.33 -13.28
CA ASP A 176 -24.16 4.12 -14.04
C ASP A 176 -23.02 3.86 -15.03
N PRO A 177 -22.07 2.98 -14.69
CA PRO A 177 -20.91 2.72 -15.54
C PRO A 177 -21.27 2.05 -16.88
N MET A 178 -22.46 1.46 -16.99
CA MET A 178 -22.87 0.72 -18.18
C MET A 178 -23.62 1.59 -19.18
N ASN A 179 -24.55 2.44 -18.71
CA ASN A 179 -25.35 3.30 -19.59
C ASN A 179 -24.66 4.66 -19.85
N ASP A 180 -23.97 5.20 -18.81
CA ASP A 180 -23.23 6.46 -18.93
C ASP A 180 -21.81 6.31 -18.36
N PRO A 181 -20.86 5.81 -19.16
CA PRO A 181 -19.48 5.57 -18.73
C PRO A 181 -18.66 6.83 -18.50
N MET A 182 -19.03 7.98 -19.12
CA MET A 182 -18.20 9.19 -19.09
C MET A 182 -18.01 9.78 -17.69
N PRO A 183 -19.05 9.95 -16.84
CA PRO A 183 -18.87 10.45 -15.48
C PRO A 183 -17.99 9.54 -14.64
N VAL A 184 -18.16 8.22 -14.75
CA VAL A 184 -17.36 7.25 -13.99
C VAL A 184 -15.88 7.30 -14.39
N MET A 185 -15.61 7.39 -15.70
CA MET A 185 -14.28 7.54 -16.24
C MET A 185 -13.60 8.83 -15.72
N MET A 186 -14.33 9.94 -15.72
CA MET A 186 -13.83 11.21 -15.20
C MET A 186 -13.52 11.16 -13.70
N ILE A 187 -14.35 10.48 -12.90
CA ILE A 187 -14.09 10.26 -11.47
C ILE A 187 -12.83 9.40 -11.28
N CYS A 188 -12.65 8.33 -12.04
CA CYS A 188 -11.45 7.50 -11.97
C CYS A 188 -10.18 8.32 -12.27
N LEU A 189 -10.21 9.18 -13.28
CA LEU A 189 -9.10 10.07 -13.60
C LEU A 189 -8.87 11.11 -12.49
N ALA A 190 -9.94 11.69 -11.94
CA ALA A 190 -9.84 12.66 -10.85
C ALA A 190 -9.22 12.03 -9.59
N VAL A 191 -9.66 10.83 -9.20
CA VAL A 191 -9.06 10.06 -8.08
C VAL A 191 -7.59 9.77 -8.37
N GLY A 192 -7.25 9.43 -9.62
CA GLY A 192 -5.87 9.22 -10.05
C GLY A 192 -5.00 10.48 -9.88
N VAL A 193 -5.49 11.63 -10.33
CA VAL A 193 -4.77 12.91 -10.17
C VAL A 193 -4.57 13.26 -8.68
N ILE A 194 -5.60 13.07 -7.85
CA ILE A 194 -5.50 13.29 -6.40
C ILE A 194 -4.45 12.37 -5.78
N HIS A 195 -4.42 11.11 -6.19
CA HIS A 195 -3.44 10.14 -5.70
C HIS A 195 -2.00 10.50 -6.12
N LEU A 196 -1.80 10.92 -7.37
CA LEU A 196 -0.50 11.41 -7.85
C LEU A 196 -0.07 12.68 -7.09
N TYR A 197 -1.00 13.60 -6.80
CA TYR A 197 -0.69 14.79 -6.01
C TYR A 197 -0.35 14.46 -4.56
N ALA A 198 -0.97 13.44 -3.98
CA ALA A 198 -0.57 12.93 -2.68
C ALA A 198 0.88 12.40 -2.71
N GLY A 199 1.29 11.71 -3.78
CA GLY A 199 2.68 11.28 -4.00
C GLY A 199 3.65 12.45 -4.11
N LEU A 200 3.31 13.48 -4.90
CA LEU A 200 4.11 14.72 -4.98
C LEU A 200 4.18 15.46 -3.64
N GLY A 201 3.08 15.47 -2.89
CA GLY A 201 3.03 16.05 -1.55
C GLY A 201 3.99 15.34 -0.58
N MET A 202 4.07 14.01 -0.65
CA MET A 202 5.02 13.21 0.13
C MET A 202 6.47 13.52 -0.28
N ALA A 203 6.74 13.65 -1.58
CA ALA A 203 8.06 14.08 -2.08
C ALA A 203 8.44 15.46 -1.59
N ALA A 204 7.52 16.41 -1.64
CA ALA A 204 7.73 17.76 -1.12
C ALA A 204 7.98 17.75 0.39
N TYR A 205 7.20 17.00 1.16
CA TYR A 205 7.40 16.83 2.60
C TYR A 205 8.81 16.27 2.93
N LEU A 206 9.27 15.28 2.17
CA LEU A 206 10.61 14.71 2.33
C LEU A 206 11.71 15.75 2.07
N ASN A 207 11.57 16.58 1.03
CA ASN A 207 12.50 17.65 0.73
C ASN A 207 12.49 18.75 1.81
N PHE A 208 11.33 19.09 2.36
CA PHE A 208 11.24 20.00 3.51
C PHE A 208 11.95 19.44 4.74
N LYS A 209 11.74 18.16 5.05
CA LYS A 209 12.39 17.48 6.18
C LYS A 209 13.93 17.45 6.03
N ARG A 210 14.44 17.39 4.78
CA ARG A 210 15.86 17.43 4.45
C ARG A 210 16.46 18.84 4.43
N GLY A 211 15.66 19.87 4.73
CA GLY A 211 16.12 21.26 4.75
C GLY A 211 16.32 21.88 3.36
N LYS A 212 15.71 21.32 2.31
CA LYS A 212 15.80 21.79 0.93
C LYS A 212 14.44 22.25 0.38
N PRO A 213 13.82 23.29 0.94
CA PRO A 213 12.48 23.72 0.56
C PRO A 213 12.39 24.24 -0.89
N LEU A 214 13.46 24.82 -1.42
CA LEU A 214 13.50 25.31 -2.80
C LEU A 214 13.46 24.18 -3.82
N ASP A 215 14.05 23.02 -3.50
CA ASP A 215 14.00 21.85 -4.35
C ASP A 215 12.55 21.32 -4.46
N ALA A 216 11.80 21.36 -3.35
CA ALA A 216 10.39 21.01 -3.36
C ALA A 216 9.58 21.93 -4.29
N LEU A 217 9.87 23.26 -4.27
CA LEU A 217 9.17 24.21 -5.11
C LEU A 217 9.44 23.96 -6.61
N TYR A 218 10.69 23.74 -6.96
CA TYR A 218 11.09 23.62 -8.36
C TYR A 218 10.76 22.26 -8.99
N ASP A 219 10.83 21.18 -8.21
CA ASP A 219 10.66 19.83 -8.73
C ASP A 219 9.22 19.31 -8.56
N GLN A 220 8.54 19.59 -7.43
CA GLN A 220 7.21 19.06 -7.16
C GLN A 220 6.10 20.07 -7.51
N PHE A 221 6.18 21.30 -6.99
CA PHE A 221 5.11 22.28 -7.21
C PHE A 221 5.01 22.73 -8.67
N SER A 222 6.12 22.77 -9.42
CA SER A 222 6.09 23.06 -10.86
C SER A 222 5.22 22.06 -11.62
N TRP A 223 5.30 20.78 -11.29
CA TRP A 223 4.46 19.74 -11.89
C TRP A 223 2.99 19.87 -11.46
N ILE A 224 2.73 20.20 -10.19
CA ILE A 224 1.36 20.44 -9.72
C ILE A 224 0.74 21.60 -10.51
N PHE A 225 1.45 22.71 -10.69
CA PHE A 225 0.96 23.84 -11.47
C PHE A 225 0.76 23.48 -12.95
N ALA A 226 1.70 22.80 -13.57
CA ALA A 226 1.60 22.42 -14.97
C ALA A 226 0.42 21.46 -15.22
N LEU A 227 0.26 20.43 -14.40
CA LEU A 227 -0.81 19.43 -14.55
C LEU A 227 -2.18 19.99 -14.18
N THR A 228 -2.28 20.77 -13.09
CA THR A 228 -3.54 21.44 -12.73
C THR A 228 -3.96 22.44 -13.80
N GLY A 229 -3.00 23.22 -14.32
CA GLY A 229 -3.25 24.16 -15.38
C GLY A 229 -3.73 23.49 -16.66
N LEU A 230 -3.09 22.39 -17.05
CA LEU A 230 -3.49 21.59 -18.23
C LEU A 230 -4.88 20.99 -18.04
N GLY A 231 -5.20 20.47 -16.85
CA GLY A 231 -6.53 19.95 -16.52
C GLY A 231 -7.62 21.04 -16.62
N LEU A 232 -7.39 22.23 -16.05
CA LEU A 232 -8.31 23.36 -16.16
C LEU A 232 -8.48 23.82 -17.60
N TYR A 233 -7.41 23.85 -18.38
CA TYR A 233 -7.45 24.22 -19.80
C TYR A 233 -8.29 23.23 -20.61
N ALA A 234 -8.17 21.93 -20.36
CA ALA A 234 -8.86 20.87 -21.10
C ALA A 234 -10.34 20.71 -20.72
N LEU A 235 -10.67 20.90 -19.43
CA LEU A 235 -12.00 20.58 -18.88
C LEU A 235 -12.92 21.78 -18.71
N CYS A 236 -12.36 22.98 -18.58
CA CYS A 236 -13.11 24.20 -18.34
C CYS A 236 -13.16 25.08 -19.60
N SER A 237 -14.14 25.99 -19.64
CA SER A 237 -14.29 27.00 -20.70
C SER A 237 -14.37 28.41 -20.10
N GLY A 238 -14.07 29.41 -20.91
CA GLY A 238 -14.11 30.82 -20.52
C GLY A 238 -12.91 31.26 -19.65
N THR A 239 -13.17 32.01 -18.60
CA THR A 239 -12.12 32.61 -17.74
C THR A 239 -11.22 31.56 -17.08
N LEU A 240 -11.79 30.45 -16.66
CA LEU A 240 -11.06 29.33 -16.04
C LEU A 240 -10.07 28.68 -17.02
N GLN A 241 -10.42 28.58 -18.30
CA GLN A 241 -9.53 28.10 -19.35
C GLN A 241 -8.30 29.00 -19.52
N THR A 242 -8.50 30.34 -19.49
CA THR A 242 -7.40 31.31 -19.59
C THR A 242 -6.47 31.23 -18.38
N ILE A 243 -7.04 31.10 -17.17
CA ILE A 243 -6.27 30.88 -15.94
C ILE A 243 -5.48 29.56 -16.02
N GLY A 244 -6.11 28.49 -16.50
CA GLY A 244 -5.47 27.18 -16.71
C GLY A 244 -4.27 27.27 -17.66
N LEU A 245 -4.41 27.98 -18.78
CA LEU A 245 -3.32 28.21 -19.72
C LEU A 245 -2.16 28.97 -19.06
N GLY A 246 -2.47 30.06 -18.32
CA GLY A 246 -1.47 30.83 -17.58
C GLY A 246 -0.70 29.99 -16.57
N LEU A 247 -1.42 29.14 -15.82
CA LEU A 247 -0.85 28.24 -14.82
C LEU A 247 0.04 27.17 -15.45
N THR A 248 -0.36 26.61 -16.60
CA THR A 248 0.44 25.66 -17.38
C THR A 248 1.74 26.30 -17.86
N ILE A 249 1.65 27.49 -18.46
CA ILE A 249 2.83 28.23 -18.94
C ILE A 249 3.77 28.55 -17.78
N PHE A 250 3.25 28.97 -16.64
CA PHE A 250 4.04 29.25 -15.45
C PHE A 250 4.75 28.00 -14.93
N GLY A 251 4.05 26.86 -14.80
CA GLY A 251 4.63 25.58 -14.37
C GLY A 251 5.72 25.10 -15.32
N VAL A 252 5.46 25.14 -16.64
CA VAL A 252 6.45 24.75 -17.66
C VAL A 252 7.65 25.71 -17.67
N ALA A 253 7.46 27.01 -17.48
CA ALA A 253 8.55 27.96 -17.37
C ALA A 253 9.44 27.69 -16.16
N LEU A 254 8.86 27.33 -15.01
CA LEU A 254 9.62 26.92 -13.82
C LEU A 254 10.46 25.65 -14.11
N LEU A 255 9.88 24.66 -14.76
CA LEU A 255 10.59 23.42 -15.14
C LEU A 255 11.76 23.71 -16.09
N LEU A 256 11.57 24.57 -17.09
CA LEU A 256 12.63 24.96 -18.04
C LEU A 256 13.76 25.73 -17.39
N LEU A 257 13.43 26.69 -16.52
CA LEU A 257 14.41 27.57 -15.91
C LEU A 257 15.22 26.87 -14.80
N PHE A 258 14.56 25.99 -14.03
CA PHE A 258 15.16 25.40 -12.82
C PHE A 258 15.42 23.91 -12.91
N GLY A 259 14.85 23.19 -13.87
CA GLY A 259 15.01 21.74 -14.02
C GLY A 259 16.43 21.26 -14.35
N GLY A 260 17.31 22.17 -14.82
CA GLY A 260 18.71 21.85 -15.12
C GLY A 260 19.72 22.51 -14.16
N ARG A 261 19.31 22.92 -12.96
CA ARG A 261 20.13 23.75 -12.03
C ARG A 261 21.42 23.08 -11.56
N GLU A 262 21.52 21.75 -11.58
CA GLU A 262 22.75 21.02 -11.20
C GLU A 262 23.87 21.18 -12.22
N LYS A 263 23.55 21.58 -13.45
CA LYS A 263 24.54 21.71 -14.54
C LYS A 263 25.11 23.13 -14.60
N LYS A 264 26.45 23.26 -14.63
CA LYS A 264 27.16 24.53 -14.64
C LYS A 264 27.02 25.33 -15.94
N ASN A 265 26.82 24.67 -17.09
CA ASN A 265 26.72 25.29 -18.39
C ASN A 265 25.28 25.72 -18.69
N PRO A 266 25.02 26.97 -19.17
CA PRO A 266 23.66 27.45 -19.45
C PRO A 266 22.96 26.65 -20.54
N PHE A 267 23.68 26.18 -21.56
CA PHE A 267 23.12 25.31 -22.59
C PHE A 267 22.76 23.93 -22.07
N ALA A 268 23.61 23.34 -21.22
CA ALA A 268 23.32 22.08 -20.55
C ALA A 268 22.14 22.19 -19.55
N ARG A 269 21.94 23.36 -18.95
CA ARG A 269 20.81 23.68 -18.08
C ARG A 269 19.51 23.71 -18.86
N LEU A 270 19.48 24.34 -20.04
CA LEU A 270 18.31 24.36 -20.91
C LEU A 270 17.96 22.96 -21.43
N LEU A 271 18.96 22.16 -21.84
CA LEU A 271 18.78 20.77 -22.22
C LEU A 271 18.25 19.91 -21.07
N GLY A 272 18.67 20.19 -19.82
CA GLY A 272 18.16 19.54 -18.61
C GLY A 272 16.69 19.85 -18.37
N GLY A 273 16.28 21.11 -18.54
CA GLY A 273 14.87 21.52 -18.48
C GLY A 273 14.02 20.87 -19.58
N LEU A 274 14.53 20.80 -20.81
CA LEU A 274 13.85 20.12 -21.91
C LEU A 274 13.69 18.61 -21.67
N SER A 275 14.68 17.97 -21.08
CA SER A 275 14.60 16.56 -20.64
C SER A 275 13.52 16.33 -19.60
N GLN A 276 13.30 17.28 -18.67
CA GLN A 276 12.21 17.18 -17.70
C GLN A 276 10.84 17.34 -18.37
N ILE A 277 10.70 18.21 -19.40
CA ILE A 277 9.45 18.31 -20.16
C ILE A 277 9.16 17.00 -20.91
N TYR A 278 10.17 16.32 -21.44
CA TYR A 278 9.99 14.98 -22.01
C TYR A 278 9.40 14.02 -20.98
N GLY A 279 9.71 14.19 -19.69
CA GLY A 279 9.08 13.47 -18.58
C GLY A 279 7.56 13.68 -18.47
N ALA A 280 6.98 14.72 -19.11
CA ALA A 280 5.52 14.92 -19.16
C ALA A 280 4.78 13.73 -19.81
N THR A 281 5.41 13.03 -20.73
CA THR A 281 4.86 11.81 -21.31
C THR A 281 4.63 10.71 -20.27
N SER A 282 5.55 10.58 -19.30
CA SER A 282 5.39 9.65 -18.17
C SER A 282 4.21 10.06 -17.30
N TRP A 283 4.01 11.34 -17.02
CA TRP A 283 2.87 11.83 -16.23
C TRP A 283 1.53 11.56 -16.90
N ILE A 284 1.44 11.76 -18.21
CA ILE A 284 0.24 11.42 -18.97
C ILE A 284 -0.01 9.91 -18.91
N SER A 285 1.03 9.10 -19.07
CA SER A 285 0.94 7.64 -18.96
C SER A 285 0.47 7.22 -17.55
N ASP A 286 1.00 7.85 -16.50
CA ASP A 286 0.60 7.59 -15.13
C ASP A 286 -0.89 7.91 -14.91
N ILE A 287 -1.36 9.06 -15.40
CA ILE A 287 -2.79 9.45 -15.31
C ILE A 287 -3.66 8.45 -16.08
N LEU A 288 -3.28 8.08 -17.29
CA LEU A 288 -4.02 7.10 -18.08
C LEU A 288 -4.04 5.70 -17.45
N SER A 289 -3.04 5.35 -16.63
CA SER A 289 -3.02 4.09 -15.88
C SER A 289 -4.21 3.93 -14.95
N TYR A 290 -4.81 5.05 -14.47
CA TYR A 290 -6.02 5.01 -13.62
C TYR A 290 -7.30 4.67 -14.39
N MET A 291 -7.28 4.66 -15.73
CA MET A 291 -8.39 4.11 -16.53
C MET A 291 -8.64 2.62 -16.23
N ARG A 292 -7.68 1.93 -15.65
CA ARG A 292 -7.84 0.56 -15.17
C ARG A 292 -8.89 0.42 -14.07
N LEU A 293 -9.08 1.46 -13.23
CA LEU A 293 -10.14 1.49 -12.21
C LEU A 293 -11.51 1.35 -12.88
N PHE A 294 -11.74 2.14 -13.92
CA PHE A 294 -12.95 2.08 -14.72
C PHE A 294 -13.09 0.73 -15.43
N GLY A 295 -12.04 0.28 -16.14
CA GLY A 295 -12.09 -0.96 -16.91
C GLY A 295 -12.36 -2.20 -16.06
N MET A 296 -11.73 -2.31 -14.88
CA MET A 296 -11.96 -3.42 -13.95
C MET A 296 -13.35 -3.36 -13.31
N GLY A 297 -13.79 -2.17 -12.88
CA GLY A 297 -15.13 -1.99 -12.32
C GLY A 297 -16.24 -2.32 -13.31
N LEU A 298 -16.12 -1.85 -14.56
CA LEU A 298 -17.04 -2.20 -15.63
C LEU A 298 -17.05 -3.72 -15.90
N ALA A 299 -15.87 -4.34 -15.98
CA ALA A 299 -15.74 -5.77 -16.23
C ALA A 299 -16.44 -6.61 -15.12
N THR A 300 -16.29 -6.22 -13.86
CA THR A 300 -16.94 -6.90 -12.73
C THR A 300 -18.47 -6.81 -12.85
N GLY A 301 -19.02 -5.63 -13.16
CA GLY A 301 -20.47 -5.42 -13.32
C GLY A 301 -21.04 -6.23 -14.50
N VAL A 302 -20.37 -6.18 -15.67
CA VAL A 302 -20.78 -6.94 -16.86
C VAL A 302 -20.74 -8.44 -16.59
N MET A 303 -19.68 -8.94 -15.93
CA MET A 303 -19.54 -10.36 -15.60
C MET A 303 -20.70 -10.82 -14.71
N GLY A 304 -21.09 -10.05 -13.70
CA GLY A 304 -22.23 -10.35 -12.84
C GLY A 304 -23.52 -10.48 -13.63
N GLN A 305 -23.83 -9.51 -14.51
CA GLN A 305 -25.05 -9.54 -15.35
C GLN A 305 -25.08 -10.72 -16.32
N VAL A 306 -23.95 -11.08 -16.94
CA VAL A 306 -23.87 -12.24 -17.84
C VAL A 306 -24.13 -13.54 -17.06
N ILE A 307 -23.57 -13.68 -15.86
CA ILE A 307 -23.86 -14.85 -15.00
C ILE A 307 -25.35 -14.92 -14.68
N ASP A 308 -25.98 -13.82 -14.27
CA ASP A 308 -27.39 -13.77 -13.94
C ASP A 308 -28.29 -14.09 -15.14
N MET A 309 -27.94 -13.58 -16.33
CA MET A 309 -28.65 -13.90 -17.57
C MET A 309 -28.61 -15.40 -17.88
N LEU A 310 -27.41 -16.02 -17.79
CA LEU A 310 -27.26 -17.47 -18.05
C LEU A 310 -28.02 -18.32 -17.03
N VAL A 311 -27.95 -17.96 -15.76
CA VAL A 311 -28.67 -18.64 -14.68
C VAL A 311 -30.16 -18.48 -14.85
N GLY A 312 -30.65 -17.29 -15.24
CA GLY A 312 -32.05 -17.02 -15.54
C GLY A 312 -32.61 -17.91 -16.65
N MET A 313 -31.83 -18.17 -17.71
CA MET A 313 -32.24 -19.11 -18.78
C MET A 313 -32.39 -20.55 -18.26
N ILE A 314 -31.52 -20.96 -17.31
CA ILE A 314 -31.57 -22.31 -16.73
C ILE A 314 -32.80 -22.47 -15.81
N PHE A 315 -33.13 -21.45 -15.04
CA PHE A 315 -34.31 -21.47 -14.16
C PHE A 315 -35.65 -21.70 -14.89
N GLN A 316 -35.72 -21.39 -16.17
CA GLN A 316 -36.94 -21.61 -16.99
C GLN A 316 -37.22 -23.10 -17.29
N ASN A 317 -36.25 -23.99 -17.03
CA ASN A 317 -36.38 -25.43 -17.34
C ASN A 317 -37.02 -26.28 -16.20
N GLY A 318 -37.85 -25.65 -15.37
CA GLY A 318 -38.63 -26.36 -14.32
C GLY A 318 -37.77 -26.73 -13.09
N PRO A 319 -38.21 -27.73 -12.26
CA PRO A 319 -37.57 -28.01 -10.96
C PRO A 319 -36.11 -28.42 -11.04
N ILE A 320 -35.72 -29.15 -12.10
CA ILE A 320 -34.32 -29.56 -12.34
C ILE A 320 -33.48 -28.31 -12.67
N GLY A 321 -34.06 -27.37 -13.44
CA GLY A 321 -33.43 -26.09 -13.75
C GLY A 321 -33.16 -25.23 -12.50
N TRP A 322 -34.03 -25.29 -11.50
CA TRP A 322 -33.83 -24.55 -10.26
C TRP A 322 -32.66 -25.09 -9.45
N ILE A 323 -32.52 -26.40 -9.33
CA ILE A 323 -31.39 -27.00 -8.61
C ILE A 323 -30.06 -26.68 -9.34
N LEU A 324 -30.01 -26.93 -10.67
CA LEU A 324 -28.85 -26.72 -11.47
C LEU A 324 -28.48 -25.23 -11.55
N GLY A 325 -29.45 -24.37 -11.73
CA GLY A 325 -29.27 -22.92 -11.77
C GLY A 325 -28.76 -22.36 -10.45
N SER A 326 -29.26 -22.84 -9.30
CA SER A 326 -28.75 -22.42 -7.99
C SER A 326 -27.31 -22.83 -7.75
N VAL A 327 -26.93 -24.04 -8.12
CA VAL A 327 -25.53 -24.51 -8.02
C VAL A 327 -24.64 -23.67 -8.93
N LEU A 328 -25.07 -23.40 -10.16
CA LEU A 328 -24.32 -22.58 -11.10
C LEU A 328 -24.22 -21.15 -10.62
N PHE A 329 -25.29 -20.55 -10.09
CA PHE A 329 -25.29 -19.20 -9.52
C PHE A 329 -24.20 -19.04 -8.44
N VAL A 330 -24.26 -19.91 -7.41
CA VAL A 330 -23.28 -19.86 -6.32
C VAL A 330 -21.86 -20.11 -6.82
N GLY A 331 -21.66 -21.12 -7.67
CA GLY A 331 -20.34 -21.47 -8.20
C GLY A 331 -19.73 -20.39 -9.09
N ALA A 332 -20.52 -19.83 -10.01
CA ALA A 332 -20.06 -18.81 -10.94
C ALA A 332 -19.78 -17.47 -10.24
N HIS A 333 -20.64 -17.04 -9.30
CA HIS A 333 -20.41 -15.83 -8.51
C HIS A 333 -19.22 -15.98 -7.56
N ALA A 334 -19.02 -17.15 -6.92
CA ALA A 334 -17.85 -17.40 -6.08
C ALA A 334 -16.55 -17.36 -6.89
N PHE A 335 -16.58 -17.94 -8.09
CA PHE A 335 -15.45 -17.90 -9.02
C PHE A 335 -15.15 -16.47 -9.50
N SER A 336 -16.19 -15.76 -9.94
CA SER A 336 -16.10 -14.36 -10.37
C SER A 336 -15.55 -13.46 -9.26
N LEU A 337 -16.07 -13.59 -8.03
CA LEU A 337 -15.55 -12.87 -6.87
C LEU A 337 -14.07 -13.15 -6.62
N GLY A 338 -13.66 -14.42 -6.69
CA GLY A 338 -12.26 -14.80 -6.48
C GLY A 338 -11.31 -14.15 -7.50
N ILE A 339 -11.66 -14.21 -8.79
CA ILE A 339 -10.84 -13.63 -9.86
C ILE A 339 -10.82 -12.11 -9.78
N ASN A 340 -11.98 -11.47 -9.60
CA ASN A 340 -12.09 -10.03 -9.58
C ASN A 340 -11.42 -9.44 -8.32
N ALA A 341 -11.55 -10.08 -7.15
CA ALA A 341 -10.87 -9.67 -5.93
C ALA A 341 -9.35 -9.80 -6.04
N LEU A 342 -8.87 -10.90 -6.64
CA LEU A 342 -7.43 -11.06 -6.92
C LEU A 342 -6.93 -9.99 -7.92
N GLY A 343 -7.68 -9.75 -8.98
CA GLY A 343 -7.38 -8.70 -9.96
C GLY A 343 -7.33 -7.31 -9.33
N ALA A 344 -8.33 -6.96 -8.51
CA ALA A 344 -8.38 -5.70 -7.78
C ALA A 344 -7.17 -5.56 -6.83
N TYR A 345 -6.81 -6.62 -6.10
CA TYR A 345 -5.62 -6.62 -5.25
C TYR A 345 -4.33 -6.34 -6.02
N VAL A 346 -4.07 -7.09 -7.09
CA VAL A 346 -2.84 -6.96 -7.88
C VAL A 346 -2.75 -5.59 -8.54
N HIS A 347 -3.85 -5.11 -9.13
CA HIS A 347 -3.86 -3.82 -9.81
C HIS A 347 -3.81 -2.64 -8.84
N ALA A 348 -4.42 -2.74 -7.65
CA ALA A 348 -4.27 -1.74 -6.60
C ALA A 348 -2.81 -1.67 -6.11
N CYS A 349 -2.15 -2.82 -5.86
CA CYS A 349 -0.73 -2.86 -5.55
C CYS A 349 0.12 -2.18 -6.63
N ARG A 350 -0.17 -2.46 -7.91
CA ARG A 350 0.58 -1.87 -9.02
C ARG A 350 0.46 -0.35 -9.05
N LEU A 351 -0.74 0.22 -8.89
CA LEU A 351 -0.94 1.67 -8.84
C LEU A 351 -0.20 2.30 -7.66
N GLN A 352 -0.11 1.60 -6.52
CA GLN A 352 0.67 2.08 -5.38
C GLN A 352 2.18 2.02 -5.66
N TYR A 353 2.68 0.92 -6.20
CA TYR A 353 4.12 0.69 -6.35
C TYR A 353 4.75 1.51 -7.48
N ILE A 354 4.06 1.65 -8.60
CA ILE A 354 4.63 2.32 -9.78
C ILE A 354 4.28 3.80 -9.76
N GLU A 355 2.99 4.14 -9.68
CA GLU A 355 2.52 5.50 -9.84
C GLU A 355 2.72 6.36 -8.58
N PHE A 356 2.49 5.78 -7.38
CA PHE A 356 2.60 6.53 -6.13
C PHE A 356 4.02 6.49 -5.54
N PHE A 357 4.57 5.30 -5.27
CA PHE A 357 5.91 5.17 -4.69
C PHE A 357 6.99 5.68 -5.62
N GLY A 358 6.85 5.51 -6.94
CA GLY A 358 7.79 6.03 -7.94
C GLY A 358 8.04 7.54 -7.85
N LYS A 359 7.23 8.30 -7.09
CA LYS A 359 7.40 9.75 -6.93
C LYS A 359 8.29 10.17 -5.76
N PHE A 360 8.40 9.36 -4.71
CA PHE A 360 9.10 9.77 -3.47
C PHE A 360 9.80 8.63 -2.73
N PHE A 361 9.49 7.38 -3.03
CA PHE A 361 9.93 6.26 -2.23
C PHE A 361 11.42 5.95 -2.48
N GLU A 362 12.19 5.88 -1.41
CA GLU A 362 13.60 5.47 -1.44
C GLU A 362 13.71 4.08 -0.82
N GLU A 363 14.11 3.13 -1.64
CA GLU A 363 14.35 1.75 -1.25
C GLU A 363 15.68 1.61 -0.50
N GLY A 364 15.84 0.52 0.26
CA GLY A 364 17.10 0.16 0.90
C GLY A 364 17.00 -0.13 2.39
N GLY A 365 15.80 -0.01 2.99
CA GLY A 365 15.59 -0.36 4.39
C GLY A 365 15.74 -1.86 4.65
N VAL A 366 16.46 -2.22 5.71
CA VAL A 366 16.56 -3.58 6.22
C VAL A 366 15.57 -3.77 7.36
N ALA A 367 14.78 -4.85 7.33
CA ALA A 367 13.79 -5.11 8.37
C ALA A 367 14.46 -5.32 9.74
N PHE A 368 13.96 -4.63 10.77
CA PHE A 368 14.37 -4.90 12.14
C PHE A 368 13.94 -6.29 12.57
N ARG A 369 14.91 -7.14 12.89
CA ARG A 369 14.67 -8.52 13.36
C ARG A 369 15.26 -8.67 14.75
N PRO A 370 14.46 -8.49 15.81
CA PRO A 370 14.97 -8.67 17.16
C PRO A 370 15.42 -10.11 17.38
N LEU A 371 16.48 -10.28 18.15
CA LEU A 371 16.91 -11.59 18.63
C LEU A 371 15.88 -12.09 19.64
N GLN A 372 15.03 -13.01 19.23
CA GLN A 372 13.99 -13.61 20.06
C GLN A 372 13.86 -15.11 19.80
N ARG A 373 13.40 -15.82 20.78
CA ARG A 373 13.09 -17.26 20.63
C ARG A 373 11.91 -17.42 19.67
N ARG A 374 12.19 -17.83 18.42
CA ARG A 374 11.16 -18.05 17.41
C ARG A 374 10.73 -19.50 17.42
N THR A 375 9.48 -19.75 17.76
CA THR A 375 8.87 -21.08 17.69
C THR A 375 7.79 -21.11 16.62
N LYS A 376 7.77 -22.16 15.83
CA LYS A 376 6.78 -22.37 14.77
C LYS A 376 5.65 -23.30 15.19
N TYR A 377 5.95 -24.28 16.00
CA TYR A 377 5.04 -25.37 16.34
C TYR A 377 4.68 -25.45 17.82
N VAL A 378 5.50 -24.85 18.69
CA VAL A 378 5.33 -24.92 20.16
C VAL A 378 5.22 -23.51 20.71
N SER A 379 4.31 -23.27 21.63
CA SER A 379 4.27 -22.02 22.41
C SER A 379 5.09 -22.19 23.69
N ILE A 380 6.14 -21.40 23.85
CA ILE A 380 6.89 -21.33 25.11
C ILE A 380 6.04 -20.50 26.09
N ARG A 381 5.58 -21.11 27.18
CA ARG A 381 5.01 -20.36 28.29
C ARG A 381 6.16 -19.66 29.02
N PRO A 382 6.11 -18.34 29.26
CA PRO A 382 7.05 -17.73 30.17
C PRO A 382 6.93 -18.47 31.51
N GLU A 383 8.03 -18.87 32.11
CA GLU A 383 8.05 -19.33 33.49
C GLU A 383 7.43 -18.20 34.30
N THR A 384 6.28 -18.43 34.89
CA THR A 384 5.71 -17.59 35.91
C THR A 384 6.77 -17.58 37.01
N GLY A 385 7.53 -16.48 37.09
CA GLY A 385 8.57 -16.32 38.09
C GLY A 385 7.96 -16.65 39.45
N SER A 386 8.57 -17.56 40.15
CA SER A 386 8.31 -17.87 41.53
C SER A 386 8.11 -16.53 42.28
N LYS A 387 6.85 -16.27 42.64
CA LYS A 387 6.59 -15.41 43.77
C LYS A 387 6.95 -16.27 44.99
N ASP A 388 8.18 -16.19 45.45
CA ASP A 388 8.64 -16.55 46.78
C ASP A 388 10.19 -16.63 46.75
N ALA A 389 10.86 -15.51 46.97
CA ALA A 389 12.05 -15.32 47.80
C ALA A 389 12.43 -13.83 47.79
#